data_ecb54413675377112895919f19c52cb0
#
_entry.id   ecb54413675377112895919f19c52cb0
#
_cell.length_a   1.000
_cell.length_b   1.000
_cell.length_c   1.000
_cell.angle_alpha   90.00
_cell.angle_beta   90.00
_cell.angle_gamma   90.00
#
_symmetry.space_group_name_H-M   'P 1'
#
loop_
_entity.id
_entity.type
_entity.pdbx_description
1 polymer ?
#
loop_
_entity_poly.entity_id
_entity_poly.type
_entity_poly.pdbx_seq_one_letter_code
_entity_poly.pdbx_strand_id
1 'polypeptide(L)'
;MEDSKKEKIKQDFLRLHIAKRTMVYIVRTILIVMVTFLLCALAFFTSERISNLYILASEGMSARAAVVFSKETDRSVLEEYFLPSCLARDEWLATDAYSNYTISSYSCNLDVKKVSVLPWSSTATLTAIEEVSVKGTVMTDKIEEGKTASDYPLPKWRGGKYEIDFVNDGERWYISDLKLLEEDPQEKPLNTPDLSKSILPMATPTPTAEVYDLW
;
A
#
# COMPACT_ATOMS: atom_id res chain seq x y z
N MET A 1 64.31 -10.86 -53.65
CA MET A 1 62.95 -10.47 -54.02
C MET A 1 61.87 -11.38 -53.35
N GLU A 2 62.19 -12.62 -53.02
CA GLU A 2 61.27 -13.60 -52.37
C GLU A 2 61.10 -13.36 -50.89
N ASP A 3 62.11 -12.93 -50.15
CA ASP A 3 62.04 -12.65 -48.71
C ASP A 3 61.15 -11.46 -48.37
N SER A 4 61.11 -10.42 -49.17
CA SER A 4 60.25 -9.23 -49.01
C SER A 4 58.78 -9.59 -49.20
N LYS A 5 58.46 -10.57 -50.06
CA LYS A 5 57.06 -11.08 -50.21
C LYS A 5 56.61 -11.90 -49.02
N LYS A 6 57.45 -12.74 -48.43
CA LYS A 6 57.15 -13.55 -47.23
C LYS A 6 56.92 -12.68 -46.00
N GLU A 7 57.69 -11.60 -45.83
CA GLU A 7 57.48 -10.65 -44.72
C GLU A 7 56.15 -9.88 -44.82
N LYS A 8 55.78 -9.42 -46.03
CA LYS A 8 54.48 -8.78 -46.25
C LYS A 8 53.29 -9.70 -45.90
N ILE A 9 53.35 -10.94 -46.36
CA ILE A 9 52.28 -11.94 -46.07
C ILE A 9 52.18 -12.19 -44.55
N LYS A 10 53.30 -12.27 -43.84
CA LYS A 10 53.32 -12.45 -42.38
C LYS A 10 52.77 -11.25 -41.64
N GLN A 11 53.05 -10.05 -42.09
CA GLN A 11 52.49 -8.83 -41.53
C GLN A 11 50.96 -8.71 -41.77
N ASP A 12 50.51 -9.05 -42.96
CA ASP A 12 49.06 -9.02 -43.28
C ASP A 12 48.27 -10.06 -42.46
N PHE A 13 48.83 -11.24 -42.25
CA PHE A 13 48.25 -12.27 -41.38
C PHE A 13 48.17 -11.82 -39.92
N LEU A 14 49.21 -11.14 -39.43
CA LEU A 14 49.23 -10.60 -38.06
C LEU A 14 48.19 -9.50 -37.90
N ARG A 15 48.07 -8.60 -38.86
CA ARG A 15 47.06 -7.52 -38.88
C ARG A 15 45.65 -8.07 -38.93
N LEU A 16 45.40 -9.12 -39.72
CA LEU A 16 44.09 -9.76 -39.81
C LEU A 16 43.70 -10.41 -38.47
N HIS A 17 44.65 -11.04 -37.78
CA HIS A 17 44.43 -11.70 -36.50
C HIS A 17 44.12 -10.70 -35.37
N ILE A 18 44.84 -9.56 -35.37
CA ILE A 18 44.60 -8.48 -34.42
C ILE A 18 43.26 -7.82 -34.71
N ALA A 19 42.92 -7.52 -35.96
CA ALA A 19 41.63 -6.96 -36.35
C ALA A 19 40.46 -7.84 -35.95
N LYS A 20 40.58 -9.15 -36.15
CA LYS A 20 39.54 -10.12 -35.73
C LYS A 20 39.30 -10.13 -34.20
N ARG A 21 40.39 -10.10 -33.40
CA ARG A 21 40.26 -10.00 -31.94
C ARG A 21 39.63 -8.69 -31.51
N THR A 22 40.08 -7.57 -32.06
CA THR A 22 39.52 -6.25 -31.76
C THR A 22 38.02 -6.19 -32.09
N MET A 23 37.62 -6.74 -33.24
CA MET A 23 36.22 -6.77 -33.66
C MET A 23 35.37 -7.59 -32.67
N VAL A 24 35.84 -8.75 -32.19
CA VAL A 24 35.13 -9.55 -31.19
C VAL A 24 34.95 -8.78 -29.88
N TYR A 25 35.98 -8.06 -29.43
CA TYR A 25 35.84 -7.24 -28.21
C TYR A 25 34.82 -6.10 -28.38
N ILE A 26 34.84 -5.40 -29.53
CA ILE A 26 33.90 -4.34 -29.83
C ILE A 26 32.45 -4.90 -29.82
N VAL A 27 32.21 -5.99 -30.54
CA VAL A 27 30.88 -6.62 -30.60
C VAL A 27 30.40 -7.04 -29.20
N ARG A 28 31.29 -7.67 -28.41
CA ARG A 28 30.97 -8.06 -27.03
C ARG A 28 30.64 -6.85 -26.16
N THR A 29 31.38 -5.76 -26.27
CA THR A 29 31.11 -4.54 -25.48
C THR A 29 29.79 -3.92 -25.88
N ILE A 30 29.47 -3.82 -27.17
CA ILE A 30 28.19 -3.31 -27.67
C ILE A 30 27.05 -4.16 -27.14
N LEU A 31 27.18 -5.49 -27.17
CA LEU A 31 26.16 -6.41 -26.68
C LEU A 31 25.91 -6.21 -25.18
N ILE A 32 26.96 -6.08 -24.36
CA ILE A 32 26.83 -5.81 -22.93
C ILE A 32 26.09 -4.49 -22.69
N VAL A 33 26.47 -3.44 -23.41
CA VAL A 33 25.82 -2.11 -23.30
C VAL A 33 24.33 -2.20 -23.67
N MET A 34 24.00 -2.90 -24.77
CA MET A 34 22.61 -3.09 -25.19
C MET A 34 21.79 -3.86 -24.14
N VAL A 35 22.33 -4.94 -23.56
CA VAL A 35 21.65 -5.73 -22.52
C VAL A 35 21.43 -4.87 -21.28
N THR A 36 22.44 -4.12 -20.86
CA THR A 36 22.34 -3.21 -19.71
C THR A 36 21.25 -2.16 -19.94
N PHE A 37 21.23 -1.53 -21.12
CA PHE A 37 20.20 -0.55 -21.47
C PHE A 37 18.79 -1.16 -21.46
N LEU A 38 18.63 -2.37 -22.00
CA LEU A 38 17.35 -3.09 -21.99
C LEU A 38 16.88 -3.37 -20.55
N LEU A 39 17.77 -3.83 -19.67
CA LEU A 39 17.45 -4.07 -18.27
C LEU A 39 17.03 -2.79 -17.54
N CYS A 40 17.74 -1.69 -17.78
CA CYS A 40 17.37 -0.38 -17.22
C CYS A 40 15.99 0.09 -17.71
N ALA A 41 15.69 -0.08 -19.00
CA ALA A 41 14.39 0.27 -19.55
C ALA A 41 13.26 -0.58 -18.94
N LEU A 42 13.47 -1.89 -18.82
CA LEU A 42 12.50 -2.78 -18.17
C LEU A 42 12.26 -2.40 -16.70
N ALA A 43 13.31 -2.09 -15.96
CA ALA A 43 13.20 -1.66 -14.57
C ALA A 43 12.43 -0.34 -14.46
N PHE A 44 12.67 0.61 -15.35
CA PHE A 44 11.98 1.89 -15.38
C PHE A 44 10.47 1.71 -15.64
N PHE A 45 10.09 0.98 -16.69
CA PHE A 45 8.68 0.74 -17.00
C PHE A 45 7.95 -0.05 -15.91
N THR A 46 8.64 -0.99 -15.25
CA THR A 46 8.06 -1.73 -14.13
C THR A 46 7.83 -0.82 -12.94
N SER A 47 8.78 0.05 -12.62
CA SER A 47 8.67 1.01 -11.50
C SER A 47 7.52 2.01 -11.71
N GLU A 48 7.36 2.53 -12.93
CA GLU A 48 6.26 3.42 -13.28
C GLU A 48 4.89 2.75 -13.08
N ARG A 49 4.75 1.51 -13.56
CA ARG A 49 3.50 0.75 -13.38
C ARG A 49 3.19 0.48 -11.91
N ILE A 50 4.19 0.09 -11.12
CA ILE A 50 4.02 -0.14 -9.67
C ILE A 50 3.53 1.14 -8.98
N SER A 51 4.12 2.29 -9.31
CA SER A 51 3.72 3.58 -8.74
C SER A 51 2.29 3.96 -9.11
N ASN A 52 1.90 3.77 -10.36
CA ASN A 52 0.54 4.05 -10.81
C ASN A 52 -0.50 3.14 -10.13
N LEU A 53 -0.20 1.85 -9.98
CA LEU A 53 -1.09 0.90 -9.28
C LEU A 53 -1.20 1.23 -7.78
N TYR A 54 -0.10 1.66 -7.16
CA TYR A 54 -0.11 2.11 -5.76
C TYR A 54 -1.02 3.32 -5.56
N ILE A 55 -0.89 4.35 -6.41
CA ILE A 55 -1.71 5.56 -6.37
C ILE A 55 -3.17 5.19 -6.59
N LEU A 56 -3.47 4.42 -7.64
CA LEU A 56 -4.82 3.98 -7.98
C LEU A 56 -5.48 3.20 -6.83
N ALA A 57 -4.75 2.29 -6.19
CA ALA A 57 -5.25 1.55 -5.04
C ALA A 57 -5.54 2.48 -3.85
N SER A 58 -4.60 3.35 -3.51
CA SER A 58 -4.72 4.26 -2.36
C SER A 58 -5.86 5.26 -2.54
N GLU A 59 -5.95 5.89 -3.71
CA GLU A 59 -7.02 6.85 -4.03
C GLU A 59 -8.37 6.16 -4.16
N GLY A 60 -8.43 5.00 -4.84
CA GLY A 60 -9.66 4.24 -4.99
C GLY A 60 -10.23 3.76 -3.65
N MET A 61 -9.40 3.18 -2.77
CA MET A 61 -9.85 2.75 -1.44
C MET A 61 -10.27 3.94 -0.56
N SER A 62 -9.57 5.06 -0.66
CA SER A 62 -9.96 6.30 0.03
C SER A 62 -11.28 6.86 -0.51
N ALA A 63 -11.49 6.89 -1.82
CA ALA A 63 -12.74 7.30 -2.44
C ALA A 63 -13.90 6.38 -2.05
N ARG A 64 -13.66 5.06 -2.00
CA ARG A 64 -14.64 4.07 -1.53
C ARG A 64 -15.08 4.35 -0.09
N ALA A 65 -14.14 4.61 0.82
CA ALA A 65 -14.45 5.00 2.19
C ALA A 65 -15.21 6.33 2.24
N ALA A 66 -14.84 7.31 1.42
CA ALA A 66 -15.53 8.60 1.33
C ALA A 66 -17.00 8.44 0.92
N VAL A 67 -17.31 7.62 -0.08
CA VAL A 67 -18.69 7.37 -0.53
C VAL A 67 -19.52 6.68 0.55
N VAL A 68 -18.94 5.76 1.31
CA VAL A 68 -19.66 5.07 2.40
C VAL A 68 -19.92 5.97 3.60
N PHE A 69 -18.96 6.84 3.96
CA PHE A 69 -19.05 7.68 5.16
C PHE A 69 -19.69 9.04 4.90
N SER A 70 -19.55 9.59 3.69
CA SER A 70 -20.09 10.91 3.33
C SER A 70 -21.29 10.77 2.42
N LYS A 71 -22.45 11.25 2.88
CA LYS A 71 -23.67 11.30 2.07
C LYS A 71 -23.62 12.29 0.90
N GLU A 72 -22.62 13.18 0.91
CA GLU A 72 -22.43 14.24 -0.11
C GLU A 72 -21.58 13.75 -1.28
N THR A 73 -20.83 12.65 -1.12
CA THR A 73 -19.93 12.13 -2.16
C THR A 73 -20.73 11.30 -3.15
N ASP A 74 -20.71 11.71 -4.41
CA ASP A 74 -21.38 10.99 -5.49
C ASP A 74 -20.66 9.65 -5.76
N ARG A 75 -21.45 8.58 -5.87
CA ARG A 75 -20.96 7.23 -6.19
C ARG A 75 -20.28 7.17 -7.56
N SER A 76 -20.61 8.06 -8.49
CA SER A 76 -20.00 8.15 -9.82
C SER A 76 -18.49 8.39 -9.79
N VAL A 77 -17.97 9.00 -8.71
CA VAL A 77 -16.53 9.21 -8.51
C VAL A 77 -15.77 7.86 -8.49
N LEU A 78 -16.41 6.77 -8.05
CA LEU A 78 -15.80 5.46 -8.00
C LEU A 78 -15.55 4.85 -9.37
N GLU A 79 -16.30 5.25 -10.40
CA GLU A 79 -16.13 4.75 -11.78
C GLU A 79 -14.78 5.17 -12.38
N GLU A 80 -14.11 6.16 -11.77
CA GLU A 80 -12.75 6.54 -12.15
C GLU A 80 -11.71 5.49 -11.74
N TYR A 81 -11.96 4.77 -10.65
CA TYR A 81 -11.02 3.84 -10.02
C TYR A 81 -11.42 2.38 -10.22
N PHE A 82 -12.70 2.08 -10.25
CA PHE A 82 -13.23 0.73 -10.20
C PHE A 82 -14.02 0.37 -11.45
N LEU A 83 -13.95 -0.89 -11.85
CA LEU A 83 -14.89 -1.40 -12.83
C LEU A 83 -16.32 -1.49 -12.24
N PRO A 84 -17.37 -1.22 -13.05
CA PRO A 84 -18.75 -1.34 -12.58
C PRO A 84 -19.11 -2.71 -11.99
N SER A 85 -18.49 -3.77 -12.50
CA SER A 85 -18.67 -5.14 -12.01
C SER A 85 -18.09 -5.35 -10.61
N CYS A 86 -17.01 -4.63 -10.23
CA CYS A 86 -16.44 -4.62 -8.90
C CYS A 86 -17.36 -3.86 -7.93
N LEU A 87 -17.83 -2.68 -8.32
CA LEU A 87 -18.74 -1.85 -7.51
C LEU A 87 -20.08 -2.54 -7.22
N ALA A 88 -20.58 -3.34 -8.17
CA ALA A 88 -21.84 -4.08 -7.99
C ALA A 88 -21.72 -5.22 -6.94
N ARG A 89 -20.51 -5.70 -6.67
CA ARG A 89 -20.25 -6.79 -5.70
C ARG A 89 -19.78 -6.27 -4.34
N ASP A 90 -19.52 -4.99 -4.21
CA ASP A 90 -19.02 -4.40 -2.97
C ASP A 90 -20.13 -4.33 -1.92
N GLU A 91 -19.97 -5.13 -0.85
CA GLU A 91 -20.93 -5.21 0.25
C GLU A 91 -21.06 -3.87 1.00
N TRP A 92 -19.98 -3.10 1.14
CA TRP A 92 -20.02 -1.82 1.85
C TRP A 92 -20.79 -0.74 1.09
N LEU A 93 -20.72 -0.75 -0.23
CA LEU A 93 -21.49 0.16 -1.07
C LEU A 93 -22.98 -0.25 -1.16
N ALA A 94 -23.28 -1.51 -0.86
CA ALA A 94 -24.65 -2.04 -0.82
C ALA A 94 -25.34 -1.88 0.54
N THR A 95 -24.59 -1.57 1.61
CA THR A 95 -25.12 -1.45 2.97
C THR A 95 -25.42 -0.01 3.36
N ASP A 96 -26.49 0.19 4.12
CA ASP A 96 -26.84 1.47 4.75
C ASP A 96 -26.38 1.56 6.21
N ALA A 97 -25.33 0.81 6.58
CA ALA A 97 -24.91 0.67 7.97
C ALA A 97 -24.60 2.03 8.66
N TYR A 98 -24.10 3.00 7.92
CA TYR A 98 -23.78 4.33 8.44
C TYR A 98 -24.88 5.38 8.19
N SER A 99 -26.01 5.01 7.59
CA SER A 99 -27.08 5.95 7.23
C SER A 99 -27.70 6.71 8.41
N ASN A 100 -27.69 6.08 9.59
CA ASN A 100 -28.23 6.63 10.83
C ASN A 100 -27.20 7.38 11.69
N TYR A 101 -25.98 7.56 11.17
CA TYR A 101 -24.89 8.19 11.91
C TYR A 101 -24.42 9.48 11.23
N THR A 102 -23.99 10.42 12.05
CA THR A 102 -23.25 11.60 11.59
C THR A 102 -21.78 11.33 11.79
N ILE A 103 -21.04 11.17 10.68
CA ILE A 103 -19.60 10.94 10.72
C ILE A 103 -18.89 12.29 10.87
N SER A 104 -18.11 12.45 11.93
CA SER A 104 -17.35 13.67 12.22
C SER A 104 -15.96 13.65 11.58
N SER A 105 -15.34 12.48 11.49
CA SER A 105 -14.04 12.31 10.83
C SER A 105 -13.82 10.85 10.48
N TYR A 106 -13.07 10.62 9.41
CA TYR A 106 -12.56 9.29 9.06
C TYR A 106 -11.16 9.40 8.47
N SER A 107 -10.41 8.32 8.52
CA SER A 107 -9.15 8.17 7.83
C SER A 107 -9.07 6.77 7.24
N CYS A 108 -8.60 6.68 6.01
CA CYS A 108 -8.33 5.42 5.33
C CYS A 108 -6.83 5.40 5.01
N ASN A 109 -6.14 4.37 5.48
CA ASN A 109 -4.73 4.14 5.20
C ASN A 109 -4.57 2.77 4.52
N LEU A 110 -3.78 2.73 3.45
CA LEU A 110 -3.50 1.50 2.71
C LEU A 110 -2.01 1.20 2.78
N ASP A 111 -1.64 0.18 3.54
CA ASP A 111 -0.27 -0.30 3.66
C ASP A 111 0.01 -1.41 2.66
N VAL A 112 0.67 -1.08 1.54
CA VAL A 112 0.96 -2.01 0.46
C VAL A 112 2.10 -2.95 0.83
N LYS A 113 1.83 -4.25 0.84
CA LYS A 113 2.79 -5.29 1.19
C LYS A 113 3.46 -5.91 -0.03
N LYS A 114 2.72 -6.08 -1.12
CA LYS A 114 3.23 -6.73 -2.34
C LYS A 114 2.52 -6.22 -3.57
N VAL A 115 3.28 -5.96 -4.63
CA VAL A 115 2.75 -5.69 -5.97
C VAL A 115 3.30 -6.72 -6.94
N SER A 116 2.45 -7.29 -7.76
CA SER A 116 2.80 -8.25 -8.80
C SER A 116 2.29 -7.73 -10.14
N VAL A 117 3.19 -7.22 -10.96
CA VAL A 117 2.91 -6.70 -12.29
C VAL A 117 4.08 -6.99 -13.23
N LEU A 118 3.78 -7.39 -14.47
CA LEU A 118 4.78 -7.54 -15.52
C LEU A 118 4.70 -6.35 -16.50
N PRO A 119 5.81 -5.91 -17.09
CA PRO A 119 5.84 -4.74 -17.99
C PRO A 119 4.93 -4.87 -19.22
N TRP A 120 4.60 -6.09 -19.62
CA TRP A 120 3.75 -6.39 -20.78
C TRP A 120 2.35 -6.91 -20.43
N SER A 121 2.04 -7.04 -19.12
CA SER A 121 0.75 -7.55 -18.67
C SER A 121 -0.32 -6.45 -18.68
N SER A 122 -1.53 -6.81 -19.05
CA SER A 122 -2.74 -6.01 -18.87
C SER A 122 -3.43 -6.28 -17.54
N THR A 123 -2.87 -7.16 -16.71
CA THR A 123 -3.39 -7.47 -15.37
C THR A 123 -2.30 -7.32 -14.32
N ALA A 124 -2.68 -6.95 -13.11
CA ALA A 124 -1.79 -6.85 -11.96
C ALA A 124 -2.55 -7.22 -10.70
N THR A 125 -1.81 -7.60 -9.67
CA THR A 125 -2.37 -7.89 -8.34
C THR A 125 -1.54 -7.17 -7.27
N LEU A 126 -2.22 -6.56 -6.31
CA LEU A 126 -1.62 -5.88 -5.18
C LEU A 126 -2.18 -6.47 -3.89
N THR A 127 -1.31 -6.74 -2.93
CA THR A 127 -1.71 -7.13 -1.58
C THR A 127 -1.44 -5.98 -0.63
N ALA A 128 -2.45 -5.53 0.09
CA ALA A 128 -2.34 -4.44 1.04
C ALA A 128 -3.15 -4.71 2.31
N ILE A 129 -2.82 -3.98 3.37
CA ILE A 129 -3.61 -3.93 4.59
C ILE A 129 -4.34 -2.58 4.59
N GLU A 130 -5.67 -2.64 4.66
CA GLU A 130 -6.53 -1.48 4.80
C GLU A 130 -6.81 -1.23 6.28
N GLU A 131 -6.46 -0.05 6.76
CA GLU A 131 -6.78 0.43 8.10
C GLU A 131 -7.70 1.63 7.99
N VAL A 132 -8.95 1.48 8.43
CA VAL A 132 -9.94 2.56 8.44
C VAL A 132 -10.31 2.89 9.86
N SER A 133 -10.12 4.15 10.22
CA SER A 133 -10.60 4.72 11.48
C SER A 133 -11.75 5.68 11.19
N VAL A 134 -12.89 5.49 11.87
CA VAL A 134 -14.08 6.33 11.72
C VAL A 134 -14.56 6.80 13.07
N LYS A 135 -14.95 8.08 13.17
CA LYS A 135 -15.55 8.71 14.34
C LYS A 135 -16.86 9.34 13.95
N GLY A 136 -17.87 9.12 14.76
CA GLY A 136 -19.21 9.63 14.53
C GLY A 136 -20.13 9.32 15.69
N THR A 137 -21.35 9.84 15.60
CA THR A 137 -22.41 9.64 16.59
C THR A 137 -23.72 9.33 15.87
N VAL A 138 -24.58 8.58 16.52
CA VAL A 138 -25.95 8.36 16.04
C VAL A 138 -26.69 9.71 15.91
N MET A 139 -27.51 9.86 14.88
CA MET A 139 -28.35 11.06 14.69
C MET A 139 -29.38 11.17 15.81
N THR A 140 -29.61 12.38 16.29
CA THR A 140 -30.52 12.64 17.43
C THR A 140 -31.94 12.18 17.17
N ASP A 141 -32.42 12.24 15.92
CA ASP A 141 -33.75 11.80 15.50
C ASP A 141 -33.90 10.27 15.44
N LYS A 142 -32.80 9.52 15.61
CA LYS A 142 -32.76 8.05 15.62
C LYS A 142 -32.60 7.47 17.02
N ILE A 143 -32.48 8.32 18.04
CA ILE A 143 -32.38 7.87 19.44
C ILE A 143 -33.80 7.64 20.00
N GLU A 144 -34.06 6.42 20.46
CA GLU A 144 -35.32 6.06 21.09
C GLU A 144 -35.48 6.76 22.46
N GLU A 145 -36.73 7.03 22.86
CA GLU A 145 -37.01 7.61 24.19
C GLU A 145 -36.44 6.72 25.31
N GLY A 146 -35.64 7.37 26.17
CA GLY A 146 -35.01 6.68 27.32
C GLY A 146 -33.63 6.06 27.02
N LYS A 147 -33.15 6.15 25.78
CA LYS A 147 -31.79 5.74 25.41
C LYS A 147 -30.88 6.94 25.19
N THR A 148 -29.58 6.69 25.21
CA THR A 148 -28.52 7.69 24.98
C THR A 148 -27.73 7.37 23.71
N ALA A 149 -26.97 8.32 23.18
CA ALA A 149 -26.12 8.08 22.03
C ALA A 149 -25.11 6.95 22.26
N SER A 150 -24.72 6.70 23.52
CA SER A 150 -23.78 5.62 23.88
C SER A 150 -24.36 4.21 23.70
N ASP A 151 -25.69 4.09 23.65
CA ASP A 151 -26.37 2.82 23.45
C ASP A 151 -26.38 2.38 21.98
N TYR A 152 -25.91 3.26 21.09
CA TYR A 152 -25.83 3.04 19.64
C TYR A 152 -24.36 3.17 19.17
N PRO A 153 -23.54 2.13 19.40
CA PRO A 153 -22.15 2.16 18.98
C PRO A 153 -22.06 2.25 17.44
N LEU A 154 -21.06 2.99 16.97
CA LEU A 154 -20.80 3.10 15.54
C LEU A 154 -20.47 1.71 14.96
N PRO A 155 -21.04 1.35 13.79
CA PRO A 155 -20.69 0.11 13.11
C PRO A 155 -19.19 0.05 12.83
N LYS A 156 -18.57 -1.10 13.10
CA LYS A 156 -17.14 -1.29 12.86
C LYS A 156 -16.93 -1.55 11.38
N TRP A 157 -15.98 -0.82 10.77
CA TRP A 157 -15.51 -1.11 9.42
C TRP A 157 -14.74 -2.44 9.41
N ARG A 158 -15.04 -3.28 8.42
CA ARG A 158 -14.31 -4.52 8.19
C ARG A 158 -13.10 -4.22 7.32
N GLY A 159 -12.03 -3.71 7.94
CA GLY A 159 -10.73 -3.59 7.33
C GLY A 159 -9.97 -4.91 7.35
N GLY A 160 -8.76 -4.88 6.87
CA GLY A 160 -7.86 -6.02 6.92
C GLY A 160 -6.99 -6.15 5.69
N LYS A 161 -6.54 -7.37 5.43
CA LYS A 161 -5.67 -7.66 4.30
C LYS A 161 -6.49 -7.98 3.06
N TYR A 162 -6.32 -7.14 2.05
CA TYR A 162 -6.96 -7.28 0.75
C TYR A 162 -5.98 -7.75 -0.33
N GLU A 163 -6.48 -8.55 -1.25
CA GLU A 163 -5.94 -8.73 -2.58
C GLU A 163 -6.76 -7.89 -3.53
N ILE A 164 -6.10 -6.96 -4.20
CA ILE A 164 -6.69 -6.02 -5.15
C ILE A 164 -6.22 -6.41 -6.54
N ASP A 165 -7.15 -6.83 -7.38
CA ASP A 165 -6.87 -7.18 -8.76
C ASP A 165 -7.13 -5.98 -9.67
N PHE A 166 -6.23 -5.76 -10.62
CA PHE A 166 -6.29 -4.67 -11.59
C PHE A 166 -6.36 -5.19 -13.01
N VAL A 167 -7.01 -4.43 -13.85
CA VAL A 167 -7.04 -4.63 -15.30
C VAL A 167 -6.76 -3.32 -16.01
N ASN A 168 -6.01 -3.39 -17.11
CA ASN A 168 -5.76 -2.28 -18.02
C ASN A 168 -6.60 -2.47 -19.27
N ASP A 169 -7.40 -1.48 -19.64
CA ASP A 169 -8.26 -1.49 -20.85
C ASP A 169 -7.52 -1.05 -22.13
N GLY A 170 -6.24 -0.70 -22.02
CA GLY A 170 -5.40 -0.15 -23.06
C GLY A 170 -5.10 1.34 -22.90
N GLU A 171 -5.90 2.08 -22.15
CA GLU A 171 -5.70 3.49 -21.84
C GLU A 171 -5.30 3.70 -20.40
N ARG A 172 -6.01 3.06 -19.45
CA ARG A 172 -5.76 3.21 -18.00
C ARG A 172 -6.03 1.93 -17.21
N TRP A 173 -5.58 1.93 -15.97
CA TRP A 173 -5.81 0.85 -15.04
C TRP A 173 -7.07 1.08 -14.22
N TYR A 174 -7.77 -0.01 -13.89
CA TYR A 174 -8.94 -0.04 -13.01
C TYR A 174 -8.80 -1.16 -11.99
N ILE A 175 -9.39 -0.97 -10.83
CA ILE A 175 -9.61 -2.03 -9.85
C ILE A 175 -10.75 -2.90 -10.36
N SER A 176 -10.45 -4.18 -10.63
CA SER A 176 -11.40 -5.14 -11.20
C SER A 176 -12.03 -6.04 -10.15
N ASP A 177 -11.32 -6.30 -9.04
CA ASP A 177 -11.81 -7.11 -7.94
C ASP A 177 -11.14 -6.73 -6.61
N LEU A 178 -11.90 -6.90 -5.51
CA LEU A 178 -11.45 -6.74 -4.14
C LEU A 178 -11.75 -8.02 -3.36
N LYS A 179 -10.71 -8.69 -2.89
CA LYS A 179 -10.85 -9.91 -2.10
C LYS A 179 -10.28 -9.68 -0.70
N LEU A 180 -11.12 -9.78 0.31
CA LEU A 180 -10.67 -9.78 1.70
C LEU A 180 -10.03 -11.15 1.99
N LEU A 181 -8.72 -11.16 2.23
CA LEU A 181 -7.96 -12.38 2.55
C LEU A 181 -7.96 -12.68 4.04
N GLU A 182 -7.87 -11.63 4.84
CA GLU A 182 -7.78 -11.73 6.29
C GLU A 182 -8.43 -10.51 6.90
N GLU A 183 -9.46 -10.72 7.72
CA GLU A 183 -10.14 -9.64 8.43
C GLU A 183 -9.23 -9.14 9.56
N ASP A 184 -9.21 -7.82 9.75
CA ASP A 184 -8.43 -7.19 10.82
C ASP A 184 -8.85 -7.80 12.17
N PRO A 185 -7.92 -8.33 12.97
CA PRO A 185 -8.27 -8.92 14.25
C PRO A 185 -8.97 -7.84 15.06
N GLN A 186 -10.15 -8.16 15.55
CA GLN A 186 -10.87 -7.25 16.44
C GLN A 186 -9.90 -6.82 17.54
N GLU A 187 -9.70 -5.52 17.69
CA GLU A 187 -8.88 -4.98 18.77
C GLU A 187 -9.27 -5.70 20.05
N LYS A 188 -8.35 -6.50 20.59
CA LYS A 188 -8.53 -7.01 21.97
C LYS A 188 -8.81 -5.76 22.80
N PRO A 189 -9.89 -5.75 23.60
CA PRO A 189 -10.19 -4.60 24.43
C PRO A 189 -8.88 -4.22 25.10
N LEU A 190 -8.46 -2.98 24.93
CA LEU A 190 -7.23 -2.46 25.50
C LEU A 190 -7.32 -2.86 26.98
N ASN A 191 -6.41 -3.75 27.44
CA ASN A 191 -6.32 -4.06 28.85
C ASN A 191 -5.94 -2.74 29.50
N THR A 192 -6.94 -1.97 29.85
CA THR A 192 -6.80 -0.78 30.66
C THR A 192 -6.08 -1.29 31.90
N PRO A 193 -4.84 -0.83 32.20
CA PRO A 193 -4.14 -1.28 33.38
C PRO A 193 -5.09 -1.07 34.55
N ASP A 194 -5.39 -2.13 35.27
CA ASP A 194 -6.26 -2.08 36.45
C ASP A 194 -5.56 -1.20 37.49
N LEU A 195 -5.87 0.10 37.45
CA LEU A 195 -5.31 1.11 38.35
C LEU A 195 -5.65 0.81 39.82
N SER A 196 -6.62 -0.11 40.07
CA SER A 196 -6.91 -0.57 41.44
C SER A 196 -5.79 -1.45 42.02
N LYS A 197 -4.92 -2.00 41.14
CA LYS A 197 -3.73 -2.79 41.56
C LYS A 197 -2.43 -2.01 41.56
N SER A 198 -2.45 -0.73 41.23
CA SER A 198 -1.30 0.16 41.44
C SER A 198 -1.21 0.46 42.94
N ILE A 199 -0.62 -0.47 43.69
CA ILE A 199 -0.16 -0.21 45.05
C ILE A 199 1.07 0.70 44.87
N LEU A 200 0.81 2.00 44.93
CA LEU A 200 1.88 2.96 45.17
C LEU A 200 2.53 2.53 46.49
N PRO A 201 3.87 2.31 46.53
CA PRO A 201 4.54 2.07 47.78
C PRO A 201 4.27 3.30 48.68
N MET A 202 3.55 3.04 49.79
CA MET A 202 3.24 4.02 50.78
C MET A 202 4.59 4.61 51.24
N ALA A 203 4.79 5.92 51.04
CA ALA A 203 6.00 6.58 51.51
C ALA A 203 6.17 6.33 53.01
N THR A 204 7.22 5.62 53.37
CA THR A 204 7.59 5.39 54.76
C THR A 204 7.82 6.75 55.40
N PRO A 205 7.16 7.10 56.51
CA PRO A 205 7.40 8.37 57.17
C PRO A 205 8.86 8.45 57.61
N THR A 206 9.54 9.50 57.16
CA THR A 206 10.89 9.81 57.55
C THR A 206 10.92 9.99 59.08
N PRO A 207 11.79 9.29 59.85
CA PRO A 207 11.88 9.50 61.29
C PRO A 207 12.34 10.94 61.56
N THR A 208 11.55 11.63 62.32
CA THR A 208 11.86 12.97 62.84
C THR A 208 13.18 12.91 63.62
N ALA A 209 14.15 13.70 63.20
CA ALA A 209 15.43 13.84 63.94
C ALA A 209 15.14 14.36 65.30
N GLU A 210 15.53 13.61 66.33
CA GLU A 210 15.58 14.07 67.72
C GLU A 210 16.58 15.22 67.84
N VAL A 211 16.07 16.35 68.31
CA VAL A 211 16.89 17.50 68.66
C VAL A 211 17.64 17.12 69.95
N TYR A 212 18.93 16.88 69.82
CA TYR A 212 19.82 16.81 70.99
C TYR A 212 20.09 18.22 71.45
N ASP A 213 19.51 18.61 72.61
CA ASP A 213 19.93 19.74 73.38
C ASP A 213 21.34 19.46 73.90
N LEU A 214 22.31 20.25 73.44
CA LEU A 214 23.63 20.30 74.02
C LEU A 214 23.73 21.58 74.87
N TRP A 215 24.05 21.36 76.15
CA TRP A 215 24.48 22.35 77.15
C TRP A 215 25.78 23.01 76.75
#